data_b22337e5846d6c98df1e443c9f783cda
#
_entry.id   b22337e5846d6c98df1e443c9f783cda
#
_cell.length_a   1.000
_cell.length_b   1.000
_cell.length_c   1.000
_cell.angle_alpha   90.00
_cell.angle_beta   90.00
_cell.angle_gamma   90.00
#
_symmetry.space_group_name_H-M   'P 1'
#
loop_
_entity.id
_entity.type
_entity.pdbx_description
1 polymer ?
#
loop_
_entity_poly.entity_id
_entity_poly.type
_entity_poly.pdbx_seq_one_letter_code
_entity_poly.pdbx_strand_id
1 'polypeptide(L)'
;MRKLTSIIAISLLLTSVTVFAAGPQKGGTPPPPKADIYIVPQPKDLSLSLVYPAQIYSSKSVSVVARVSGVLEQKFFEEGDFVEKGQKLYKIEDNIYQAKVNAAKASVQMAQASYDNANRNWKRVQELYKKKVVSQENRDNALSAYEQAAASLALSKANLNQAIIDLEYTTVIAPISGVVGLKQVDVGDYVSSNMQTKLISITDNTKVNVEFSMPLSDYTNIKNGVWSIPKSQKISVKLNLENEKIQKIGQVDFIDVNANKNTATIKMRAVFDNSDSYLIPGSFVRVSTEDVMEKNIITIPQKAVLQNPLGTIVFIEQEGMVAVRPVKVGNESKELYVLKPGALKSGDRVIVNNFFRVKPGNKVTVDKIINK
;
A
#
# COMPACT_ATOMS: atom_id res chain seq x y z
N MET A 1 -27.84 -40.55 68.49
CA MET A 1 -27.57 -41.63 69.42
C MET A 1 -26.09 -41.58 69.79
N ARG A 2 -25.85 -41.59 71.10
CA ARG A 2 -24.62 -41.92 71.88
C ARG A 2 -23.35 -41.09 71.53
N LYS A 3 -22.99 -40.09 72.30
CA LYS A 3 -22.35 -40.15 73.67
C LYS A 3 -21.08 -41.04 73.68
N LEU A 4 -19.91 -40.44 73.88
CA LEU A 4 -19.19 -40.69 75.14
C LEU A 4 -18.04 -39.72 75.37
N THR A 5 -18.09 -39.09 76.44
CA THR A 5 -17.13 -38.41 77.32
C THR A 5 -15.96 -39.30 77.69
N SER A 6 -14.74 -38.70 77.87
CA SER A 6 -13.84 -39.10 78.92
C SER A 6 -12.86 -37.98 79.23
N ILE A 7 -12.93 -37.57 80.48
CA ILE A 7 -12.09 -36.75 81.33
C ILE A 7 -10.89 -37.61 81.78
N ILE A 8 -9.73 -37.00 82.10
CA ILE A 8 -8.68 -37.31 83.05
C ILE A 8 -7.35 -36.69 82.53
N ALA A 9 -6.50 -35.99 83.23
CA ALA A 9 -6.30 -35.55 84.61
C ALA A 9 -5.12 -34.54 84.58
N ILE A 10 -5.17 -33.67 85.54
CA ILE A 10 -4.18 -32.68 85.90
C ILE A 10 -2.87 -33.36 86.38
N SER A 11 -1.68 -32.85 85.90
CA SER A 11 -0.47 -32.87 86.68
C SER A 11 0.30 -31.56 86.49
N LEU A 12 0.36 -30.86 87.60
CA LEU A 12 1.04 -29.58 87.82
C LEU A 12 2.56 -29.86 88.01
N LEU A 13 3.36 -29.34 87.06
CA LEU A 13 4.80 -29.26 87.25
C LEU A 13 5.23 -27.79 87.11
N LEU A 14 5.47 -27.16 88.29
CA LEU A 14 6.15 -25.89 88.38
C LEU A 14 7.62 -26.07 87.93
N THR A 15 7.98 -25.52 86.80
CA THR A 15 9.38 -25.24 86.50
C THR A 15 9.56 -23.72 86.38
N SER A 16 10.36 -23.23 87.29
CA SER A 16 10.81 -21.83 87.41
C SER A 16 11.52 -21.39 86.09
N VAL A 17 10.87 -20.53 85.34
CA VAL A 17 11.48 -19.87 84.13
C VAL A 17 12.20 -18.61 84.68
N THR A 18 13.51 -18.64 84.70
CA THR A 18 14.36 -17.46 84.85
C THR A 18 14.17 -16.57 83.62
N VAL A 19 13.52 -15.43 83.81
CA VAL A 19 13.44 -14.37 82.82
C VAL A 19 14.83 -13.73 82.68
N PHE A 20 15.53 -14.10 81.61
CA PHE A 20 16.65 -13.29 81.12
C PHE A 20 16.05 -12.03 80.46
N ALA A 21 16.16 -10.90 81.12
CA ALA A 21 15.92 -9.59 80.54
C ALA A 21 16.99 -9.33 79.47
N ALA A 22 16.62 -9.63 78.18
CA ALA A 22 17.40 -9.14 77.10
C ALA A 22 17.25 -7.62 77.04
N GLY A 23 18.32 -6.90 77.28
CA GLY A 23 18.37 -5.45 77.14
C GLY A 23 18.00 -5.03 75.72
N PRO A 24 17.55 -3.78 75.53
CA PRO A 24 17.18 -3.29 74.18
C PRO A 24 18.40 -3.36 73.29
N GLN A 25 18.39 -4.34 72.34
CA GLN A 25 19.30 -4.30 71.24
C GLN A 25 19.02 -2.96 70.47
N LYS A 26 20.02 -2.07 70.50
CA LYS A 26 20.07 -0.94 69.60
C LYS A 26 19.93 -1.50 68.19
N GLY A 27 18.71 -1.43 67.62
CA GLY A 27 18.43 -1.74 66.22
C GLY A 27 19.24 -0.85 65.31
N GLY A 28 20.38 -1.36 64.87
CA GLY A 28 21.11 -0.73 63.76
C GLY A 28 20.17 -0.64 62.56
N THR A 29 19.98 0.54 62.09
CA THR A 29 19.25 0.73 60.83
C THR A 29 19.85 -0.22 59.80
N PRO A 30 19.06 -1.12 59.18
CA PRO A 30 19.59 -2.05 58.18
C PRO A 30 20.32 -1.24 57.09
N PRO A 31 21.45 -1.74 56.59
CA PRO A 31 22.21 -1.04 55.58
C PRO A 31 21.31 -0.72 54.39
N PRO A 32 21.47 0.46 53.79
CA PRO A 32 20.62 0.86 52.66
C PRO A 32 20.68 -0.19 51.54
N PRO A 33 19.55 -0.48 50.89
CA PRO A 33 19.50 -1.49 49.86
C PRO A 33 20.40 -1.10 48.69
N LYS A 34 21.08 -2.08 48.10
CA LYS A 34 21.89 -1.91 46.92
C LYS A 34 21.03 -2.01 45.67
N ALA A 35 21.28 -1.16 44.67
CA ALA A 35 20.60 -1.18 43.42
C ALA A 35 21.54 -0.89 42.23
N ASP A 36 21.27 -1.51 41.10
CA ASP A 36 21.93 -1.18 39.85
C ASP A 36 21.31 0.07 39.22
N ILE A 37 22.16 0.89 38.69
CA ILE A 37 21.81 2.18 38.14
C ILE A 37 22.06 2.19 36.60
N TYR A 38 21.11 2.66 35.84
CA TYR A 38 21.25 3.02 34.43
C TYR A 38 21.36 4.54 34.31
N ILE A 39 22.46 5.03 33.76
CA ILE A 39 22.61 6.46 33.49
C ILE A 39 21.91 6.77 32.17
N VAL A 40 20.94 7.67 32.22
CA VAL A 40 20.19 8.11 31.03
C VAL A 40 21.17 8.74 30.03
N PRO A 41 21.27 8.20 28.82
CA PRO A 41 22.20 8.70 27.79
C PRO A 41 21.78 10.07 27.27
N GLN A 42 22.66 10.71 26.50
CA GLN A 42 22.29 11.86 25.69
C GLN A 42 21.17 11.48 24.72
N PRO A 43 20.20 12.38 24.49
CA PRO A 43 19.18 12.17 23.49
C PRO A 43 19.80 11.86 22.13
N LYS A 44 19.26 10.88 21.43
CA LYS A 44 19.70 10.47 20.09
C LYS A 44 18.52 10.24 19.16
N ASP A 45 18.80 10.31 17.88
CA ASP A 45 17.82 9.93 16.88
C ASP A 45 17.73 8.39 16.81
N LEU A 46 16.51 7.85 16.77
CA LEU A 46 16.24 6.42 16.65
C LEU A 46 15.48 6.13 15.36
N SER A 47 15.98 5.17 14.60
CA SER A 47 15.24 4.63 13.45
C SER A 47 14.05 3.80 13.95
N LEU A 48 12.88 4.12 13.42
CA LEU A 48 11.63 3.42 13.69
C LEU A 48 11.36 2.43 12.55
N SER A 49 11.26 1.15 12.88
CA SER A 49 10.78 0.13 11.94
C SER A 49 9.29 -0.11 12.18
N LEU A 50 8.45 0.64 11.46
CA LEU A 50 7.00 0.51 11.54
C LEU A 50 6.54 -0.54 10.53
N VAL A 51 5.86 -1.58 11.01
CA VAL A 51 5.45 -2.73 10.19
C VAL A 51 3.95 -2.69 9.94
N TYR A 52 3.55 -2.75 8.66
CA TYR A 52 2.15 -2.71 8.24
C TYR A 52 1.80 -3.93 7.38
N PRO A 53 0.57 -4.47 7.50
CA PRO A 53 0.06 -5.46 6.56
C PRO A 53 -0.14 -4.81 5.19
N ALA A 54 0.21 -5.54 4.15
CA ALA A 54 0.19 -5.06 2.78
C ALA A 54 -0.27 -6.16 1.82
N GLN A 55 -0.74 -5.76 0.65
CA GLN A 55 -1.10 -6.66 -0.44
C GLN A 55 -0.40 -6.22 -1.73
N ILE A 56 0.05 -7.21 -2.49
CA ILE A 56 0.73 -7.01 -3.77
C ILE A 56 -0.32 -6.97 -4.88
N TYR A 57 -0.22 -5.98 -5.75
CA TYR A 57 -1.02 -5.84 -6.97
C TYR A 57 -0.10 -5.75 -8.17
N SER A 58 -0.55 -6.24 -9.32
CA SER A 58 0.15 -5.99 -10.58
C SER A 58 0.17 -4.49 -10.91
N SER A 59 1.22 -4.03 -11.58
CA SER A 59 1.28 -2.62 -12.02
C SER A 59 0.22 -2.31 -13.06
N LYS A 60 -0.05 -3.27 -13.94
CA LYS A 60 -1.09 -3.17 -14.98
C LYS A 60 -1.73 -4.53 -15.19
N SER A 61 -3.05 -4.57 -15.21
CA SER A 61 -3.83 -5.74 -15.60
C SER A 61 -4.98 -5.27 -16.48
N VAL A 62 -5.10 -5.86 -17.68
CA VAL A 62 -6.10 -5.48 -18.66
C VAL A 62 -6.88 -6.71 -19.08
N SER A 63 -8.21 -6.65 -18.99
CA SER A 63 -9.10 -7.63 -19.60
C SER A 63 -9.31 -7.27 -21.06
N VAL A 64 -8.90 -8.16 -21.96
CA VAL A 64 -9.16 -8.06 -23.38
C VAL A 64 -10.59 -8.53 -23.64
N VAL A 65 -11.39 -7.67 -24.26
CA VAL A 65 -12.80 -7.94 -24.57
C VAL A 65 -13.04 -7.94 -26.08
N ALA A 66 -14.06 -8.68 -26.53
CA ALA A 66 -14.49 -8.64 -27.92
C ALA A 66 -15.08 -7.28 -28.26
N ARG A 67 -14.59 -6.65 -29.33
CA ARG A 67 -15.06 -5.35 -29.83
C ARG A 67 -16.04 -5.49 -31.01
N VAL A 68 -16.08 -6.66 -31.61
CA VAL A 68 -17.02 -7.09 -32.66
C VAL A 68 -17.59 -8.45 -32.27
N SER A 69 -18.71 -8.82 -32.88
CA SER A 69 -19.41 -10.08 -32.61
C SER A 69 -19.15 -11.10 -33.72
N GLY A 70 -18.93 -12.36 -33.33
CA GLY A 70 -18.69 -13.46 -34.28
C GLY A 70 -18.20 -14.71 -33.58
N VAL A 71 -17.91 -15.75 -34.34
CA VAL A 71 -17.33 -16.98 -33.83
C VAL A 71 -15.82 -16.84 -33.73
N LEU A 72 -15.20 -17.35 -32.67
CA LEU A 72 -13.74 -17.42 -32.53
C LEU A 72 -13.21 -18.51 -33.46
N GLU A 73 -12.40 -18.15 -34.46
CA GLU A 73 -11.81 -19.11 -35.38
C GLU A 73 -10.47 -19.65 -34.96
N GLN A 74 -9.63 -18.78 -34.36
CA GLN A 74 -8.24 -19.16 -34.03
C GLN A 74 -7.76 -18.46 -32.77
N LYS A 75 -6.83 -19.15 -32.08
CA LYS A 75 -6.07 -18.66 -30.91
C LYS A 75 -4.57 -18.74 -31.27
N PHE A 76 -3.78 -17.69 -30.94
CA PHE A 76 -2.37 -17.55 -31.34
C PHE A 76 -1.40 -17.49 -30.16
N PHE A 77 -1.78 -17.96 -28.99
CA PHE A 77 -0.95 -17.96 -27.79
C PHE A 77 -1.25 -19.20 -26.94
N GLU A 78 -0.42 -19.50 -25.96
CA GLU A 78 -0.72 -20.42 -24.89
C GLU A 78 -0.95 -19.67 -23.57
N GLU A 79 -1.73 -20.26 -22.67
CA GLU A 79 -1.99 -19.69 -21.36
C GLU A 79 -0.70 -19.69 -20.52
N GLY A 80 -0.36 -18.55 -19.93
CA GLY A 80 0.89 -18.36 -19.23
C GLY A 80 2.03 -17.79 -20.10
N ASP A 81 1.86 -17.68 -21.42
CA ASP A 81 2.85 -17.07 -22.29
C ASP A 81 3.01 -15.57 -22.03
N PHE A 82 4.21 -15.08 -22.25
CA PHE A 82 4.47 -13.65 -22.37
C PHE A 82 4.15 -13.17 -23.78
N VAL A 83 3.31 -12.15 -23.89
CA VAL A 83 2.94 -11.53 -25.17
C VAL A 83 3.40 -10.09 -25.22
N GLU A 84 3.76 -9.63 -26.41
CA GLU A 84 4.12 -8.24 -26.66
C GLU A 84 2.89 -7.41 -27.05
N LYS A 85 2.91 -6.12 -26.74
CA LYS A 85 1.88 -5.18 -27.19
C LYS A 85 1.76 -5.21 -28.72
N GLY A 86 0.54 -5.42 -29.23
CA GLY A 86 0.22 -5.53 -30.66
C GLY A 86 0.28 -6.97 -31.21
N GLN A 87 0.76 -7.94 -30.41
CA GLN A 87 0.75 -9.36 -30.82
C GLN A 87 -0.68 -9.85 -31.00
N LYS A 88 -0.92 -10.66 -32.04
CA LYS A 88 -2.22 -11.28 -32.31
C LYS A 88 -2.54 -12.31 -31.21
N LEU A 89 -3.76 -12.25 -30.71
CA LEU A 89 -4.25 -13.16 -29.68
C LEU A 89 -5.34 -14.09 -30.23
N TYR A 90 -6.36 -13.52 -30.83
CA TYR A 90 -7.48 -14.27 -31.41
C TYR A 90 -7.85 -13.74 -32.79
N LYS A 91 -8.47 -14.61 -33.58
CA LYS A 91 -9.15 -14.27 -34.80
C LYS A 91 -10.64 -14.58 -34.63
N ILE A 92 -11.49 -13.58 -34.87
CA ILE A 92 -12.94 -13.70 -34.96
C ILE A 92 -13.29 -13.82 -36.44
N GLU A 93 -14.32 -14.60 -36.76
CA GLU A 93 -14.83 -14.75 -38.13
C GLU A 93 -15.04 -13.41 -38.82
N ASP A 94 -14.38 -13.20 -39.96
CA ASP A 94 -14.33 -11.88 -40.60
C ASP A 94 -15.11 -11.79 -41.92
N ASN A 95 -15.69 -12.88 -42.43
CA ASN A 95 -16.37 -12.96 -43.70
C ASN A 95 -17.43 -11.86 -43.89
N ILE A 96 -18.26 -11.63 -42.90
CA ILE A 96 -19.30 -10.60 -42.90
C ILE A 96 -18.70 -9.19 -42.90
N TYR A 97 -17.63 -8.96 -42.15
CA TYR A 97 -16.95 -7.68 -42.08
C TYR A 97 -16.22 -7.37 -43.38
N GLN A 98 -15.60 -8.37 -44.00
CA GLN A 98 -14.98 -8.21 -45.32
C GLN A 98 -16.03 -7.85 -46.38
N ALA A 99 -17.22 -8.50 -46.37
CA ALA A 99 -18.32 -8.17 -47.26
C ALA A 99 -18.80 -6.72 -47.06
N LYS A 100 -18.91 -6.24 -45.81
CA LYS A 100 -19.27 -4.85 -45.49
C LYS A 100 -18.24 -3.86 -46.04
N VAL A 101 -16.94 -4.14 -45.88
CA VAL A 101 -15.87 -3.31 -46.45
C VAL A 101 -15.99 -3.23 -47.96
N ASN A 102 -16.24 -4.36 -48.65
CA ASN A 102 -16.39 -4.38 -50.12
C ASN A 102 -17.61 -3.58 -50.57
N ALA A 103 -18.75 -3.68 -49.89
CA ALA A 103 -19.96 -2.90 -50.16
C ALA A 103 -19.73 -1.38 -49.96
N ALA A 104 -19.04 -1.02 -48.83
CA ALA A 104 -18.70 0.38 -48.57
C ALA A 104 -17.72 0.96 -49.61
N LYS A 105 -16.74 0.17 -50.08
CA LYS A 105 -15.84 0.55 -51.18
C LYS A 105 -16.60 0.86 -52.45
N ALA A 106 -17.58 0.01 -52.83
CA ALA A 106 -18.41 0.25 -53.99
C ALA A 106 -19.24 1.54 -53.84
N SER A 107 -19.78 1.81 -52.64
CA SER A 107 -20.50 3.06 -52.34
C SER A 107 -19.62 4.30 -52.52
N VAL A 108 -18.35 4.25 -52.05
CA VAL A 108 -17.37 5.33 -52.27
C VAL A 108 -17.12 5.55 -53.77
N GLN A 109 -17.00 4.49 -54.57
CA GLN A 109 -16.79 4.61 -56.02
C GLN A 109 -17.96 5.30 -56.72
N MET A 110 -19.22 4.94 -56.36
CA MET A 110 -20.42 5.61 -56.89
C MET A 110 -20.47 7.10 -56.49
N ALA A 111 -20.22 7.40 -55.22
CA ALA A 111 -20.22 8.77 -54.74
C ALA A 111 -19.08 9.60 -55.35
N GLN A 112 -17.92 9.01 -55.60
CA GLN A 112 -16.79 9.64 -56.28
C GLN A 112 -17.15 10.01 -57.75
N ALA A 113 -17.78 9.09 -58.49
CA ALA A 113 -18.21 9.35 -59.84
C ALA A 113 -19.23 10.50 -59.91
N SER A 114 -20.17 10.54 -58.96
CA SER A 114 -21.16 11.63 -58.85
C SER A 114 -20.49 12.96 -58.51
N TYR A 115 -19.55 12.99 -57.57
CA TYR A 115 -18.77 14.15 -57.25
C TYR A 115 -17.97 14.66 -58.44
N ASP A 116 -17.28 13.80 -59.15
CA ASP A 116 -16.49 14.17 -60.31
C ASP A 116 -17.35 14.78 -61.45
N ASN A 117 -18.55 14.24 -61.62
CA ASN A 117 -19.50 14.79 -62.57
C ASN A 117 -19.98 16.20 -62.14
N ALA A 118 -20.44 16.36 -60.91
CA ALA A 118 -20.88 17.64 -60.37
C ALA A 118 -19.75 18.69 -60.38
N ASN A 119 -18.53 18.31 -60.04
CA ASN A 119 -17.35 19.17 -60.06
C ASN A 119 -17.00 19.67 -61.48
N ARG A 120 -17.05 18.77 -62.47
CA ARG A 120 -16.86 19.18 -63.89
C ARG A 120 -17.94 20.15 -64.30
N ASN A 121 -19.21 19.91 -63.95
CA ASN A 121 -20.32 20.81 -64.28
C ASN A 121 -20.17 22.17 -63.61
N TRP A 122 -19.88 22.18 -62.31
CA TRP A 122 -19.64 23.40 -61.54
C TRP A 122 -18.51 24.25 -62.17
N LYS A 123 -17.35 23.68 -62.42
CA LYS A 123 -16.24 24.37 -63.05
C LYS A 123 -16.66 25.00 -64.44
N ARG A 124 -17.39 24.27 -65.26
CA ARG A 124 -17.88 24.76 -66.51
C ARG A 124 -18.85 25.93 -66.33
N VAL A 125 -19.87 25.79 -65.47
CA VAL A 125 -20.87 26.83 -65.23
C VAL A 125 -20.25 28.08 -64.65
N GLN A 126 -19.27 27.92 -63.67
CA GLN A 126 -18.52 29.03 -63.15
C GLN A 126 -17.76 29.85 -64.19
N GLU A 127 -17.14 29.21 -65.19
CA GLU A 127 -16.46 29.89 -66.28
C GLU A 127 -17.43 30.60 -67.21
N LEU A 128 -18.58 30.02 -67.53
CA LEU A 128 -19.64 30.63 -68.31
C LEU A 128 -20.27 31.83 -67.58
N TYR A 129 -20.41 31.75 -66.21
CA TYR A 129 -20.94 32.86 -65.46
C TYR A 129 -19.96 34.06 -65.41
N LYS A 130 -18.65 33.84 -65.28
CA LYS A 130 -17.63 34.88 -65.45
C LYS A 130 -17.72 35.59 -66.81
N LYS A 131 -18.09 34.85 -67.88
CA LYS A 131 -18.27 35.39 -69.16
C LYS A 131 -19.71 35.97 -69.41
N LYS A 132 -20.57 36.04 -68.38
CA LYS A 132 -21.97 36.51 -68.39
C LYS A 132 -22.89 35.75 -69.35
N VAL A 133 -22.61 34.45 -69.58
CA VAL A 133 -23.39 33.62 -70.52
C VAL A 133 -24.55 32.90 -69.87
N VAL A 134 -24.49 32.73 -68.52
CA VAL A 134 -25.50 32.01 -67.72
C VAL A 134 -25.99 32.88 -66.54
N SER A 135 -27.22 32.59 -66.02
CA SER A 135 -27.85 33.28 -64.94
C SER A 135 -27.18 32.95 -63.61
N GLN A 136 -27.39 33.81 -62.59
CA GLN A 136 -26.97 33.56 -61.24
C GLN A 136 -27.60 32.29 -60.62
N GLU A 137 -28.86 32.06 -60.88
CA GLU A 137 -29.62 30.87 -60.53
C GLU A 137 -28.92 29.58 -60.97
N ASN A 138 -28.53 29.55 -62.30
CA ASN A 138 -27.82 28.39 -62.85
C ASN A 138 -26.48 28.15 -62.14
N ARG A 139 -25.74 29.22 -61.82
CA ARG A 139 -24.51 29.12 -61.05
C ARG A 139 -24.75 28.54 -59.63
N ASP A 140 -25.77 29.06 -58.91
CA ASP A 140 -26.10 28.66 -57.58
C ASP A 140 -26.63 27.22 -57.54
N ASN A 141 -27.40 26.79 -58.51
CA ASN A 141 -27.83 25.40 -58.64
C ASN A 141 -26.66 24.45 -58.93
N ALA A 142 -25.69 24.85 -59.75
CA ALA A 142 -24.52 24.04 -60.03
C ALA A 142 -23.59 23.95 -58.83
N LEU A 143 -23.46 25.04 -58.03
CA LEU A 143 -22.71 25.06 -56.76
C LEU A 143 -23.34 24.12 -55.75
N SER A 144 -24.65 24.24 -55.52
CA SER A 144 -25.41 23.41 -54.59
C SER A 144 -25.27 21.89 -54.91
N ALA A 145 -25.37 21.55 -56.21
CA ALA A 145 -25.19 20.17 -56.67
C ALA A 145 -23.77 19.65 -56.41
N TYR A 146 -22.76 20.50 -56.60
CA TYR A 146 -21.37 20.17 -56.31
C TYR A 146 -21.16 19.95 -54.81
N GLU A 147 -21.66 20.86 -53.96
CA GLU A 147 -21.55 20.77 -52.51
C GLU A 147 -22.27 19.53 -51.95
N GLN A 148 -23.46 19.22 -52.48
CA GLN A 148 -24.22 18.03 -52.11
C GLN A 148 -23.47 16.75 -52.49
N ALA A 149 -22.88 16.68 -53.69
CA ALA A 149 -22.09 15.53 -54.14
C ALA A 149 -20.80 15.38 -53.30
N ALA A 150 -20.15 16.50 -52.91
CA ALA A 150 -19.00 16.50 -52.04
C ALA A 150 -19.34 15.96 -50.62
N ALA A 151 -20.46 16.39 -50.07
CA ALA A 151 -20.94 15.89 -48.76
C ALA A 151 -21.30 14.39 -48.83
N SER A 152 -21.93 13.92 -49.91
CA SER A 152 -22.25 12.50 -50.08
C SER A 152 -21.00 11.62 -50.19
N LEU A 153 -19.96 12.11 -50.89
CA LEU A 153 -18.68 11.42 -50.99
C LEU A 153 -18.00 11.34 -49.61
N ALA A 154 -18.01 12.43 -48.84
CA ALA A 154 -17.45 12.46 -47.50
C ALA A 154 -18.15 11.45 -46.57
N LEU A 155 -19.49 11.36 -46.62
CA LEU A 155 -20.28 10.38 -45.89
C LEU A 155 -19.92 8.95 -46.28
N SER A 156 -19.82 8.65 -47.57
CA SER A 156 -19.46 7.31 -48.06
C SER A 156 -18.05 6.90 -47.62
N LYS A 157 -17.08 7.84 -47.62
CA LYS A 157 -15.73 7.61 -47.07
C LYS A 157 -15.74 7.33 -45.58
N ALA A 158 -16.54 8.05 -44.80
CA ALA A 158 -16.70 7.81 -43.38
C ALA A 158 -17.26 6.40 -43.07
N ASN A 159 -18.28 5.98 -43.85
CA ASN A 159 -18.87 4.64 -43.73
C ASN A 159 -17.86 3.53 -44.10
N LEU A 160 -17.02 3.75 -45.10
CA LEU A 160 -15.95 2.82 -45.46
C LEU A 160 -14.93 2.71 -44.32
N ASN A 161 -14.52 3.83 -43.75
CA ASN A 161 -13.59 3.83 -42.60
C ASN A 161 -14.14 3.06 -41.40
N GLN A 162 -15.44 3.22 -41.08
CA GLN A 162 -16.09 2.43 -40.01
C GLN A 162 -16.06 0.94 -40.34
N ALA A 163 -16.37 0.53 -41.57
CA ALA A 163 -16.32 -0.87 -41.91
C ALA A 163 -14.90 -1.47 -41.86
N ILE A 164 -13.88 -0.70 -42.19
CA ILE A 164 -12.47 -1.11 -42.05
C ILE A 164 -12.11 -1.30 -40.57
N ILE A 165 -12.48 -0.38 -39.68
CA ILE A 165 -12.24 -0.48 -38.22
C ILE A 165 -12.93 -1.73 -37.68
N ASP A 166 -14.17 -2.01 -38.09
CA ASP A 166 -14.88 -3.21 -37.60
C ASP A 166 -14.17 -4.49 -38.07
N LEU A 167 -13.64 -4.50 -39.31
CA LEU A 167 -12.84 -5.61 -39.85
C LEU A 167 -11.52 -5.77 -39.06
N GLU A 168 -10.83 -4.69 -38.75
CA GLU A 168 -9.60 -4.72 -37.94
C GLU A 168 -9.86 -5.33 -36.59
N TYR A 169 -11.01 -5.04 -35.98
CA TYR A 169 -11.37 -5.58 -34.68
C TYR A 169 -11.66 -7.08 -34.67
N THR A 170 -11.82 -7.73 -35.83
CA THR A 170 -11.88 -9.19 -35.93
C THR A 170 -10.55 -9.85 -35.58
N THR A 171 -9.44 -9.12 -35.72
CA THR A 171 -8.12 -9.56 -35.21
C THR A 171 -7.89 -8.92 -33.87
N VAL A 172 -8.02 -9.72 -32.81
CA VAL A 172 -7.80 -9.26 -31.43
C VAL A 172 -6.31 -9.24 -31.13
N ILE A 173 -5.80 -8.09 -30.70
CA ILE A 173 -4.38 -7.89 -30.38
C ILE A 173 -4.17 -7.55 -28.89
N ALA A 174 -2.98 -7.80 -28.37
CA ALA A 174 -2.59 -7.46 -27.02
C ALA A 174 -2.49 -5.93 -26.85
N PRO A 175 -3.26 -5.31 -25.93
CA PRO A 175 -3.19 -3.87 -25.68
C PRO A 175 -1.94 -3.45 -24.88
N ILE A 176 -1.37 -4.37 -24.10
CA ILE A 176 -0.13 -4.20 -23.32
C ILE A 176 0.73 -5.44 -23.48
N SER A 177 2.04 -5.31 -23.20
CA SER A 177 2.91 -6.46 -23.01
C SER A 177 2.69 -7.04 -21.61
N GLY A 178 2.78 -8.36 -21.45
CA GLY A 178 2.62 -9.04 -20.17
C GLY A 178 2.31 -10.52 -20.31
N VAL A 179 2.08 -11.17 -19.17
CA VAL A 179 1.74 -12.60 -19.13
C VAL A 179 0.23 -12.76 -19.34
N VAL A 180 -0.12 -13.69 -20.20
CA VAL A 180 -1.51 -14.04 -20.53
C VAL A 180 -2.07 -14.93 -19.42
N GLY A 181 -3.25 -14.60 -18.91
CA GLY A 181 -3.97 -15.40 -17.92
C GLY A 181 -4.72 -16.59 -18.52
N LEU A 182 -5.63 -17.19 -17.75
CA LEU A 182 -6.49 -18.25 -18.22
C LEU A 182 -7.51 -17.72 -19.23
N LYS A 183 -7.74 -18.46 -20.29
CA LYS A 183 -8.79 -18.17 -21.30
C LYS A 183 -10.18 -18.19 -20.63
N GLN A 184 -11.08 -17.36 -21.14
CA GLN A 184 -12.47 -17.33 -20.70
C GLN A 184 -13.44 -17.81 -21.78
N VAL A 185 -12.92 -18.07 -22.99
CA VAL A 185 -13.64 -18.52 -24.16
C VAL A 185 -12.78 -19.51 -24.97
N ASP A 186 -13.41 -20.39 -25.69
CA ASP A 186 -12.76 -21.38 -26.57
C ASP A 186 -12.94 -21.04 -28.05
N VAL A 187 -12.06 -21.60 -28.88
CA VAL A 187 -12.26 -21.59 -30.34
C VAL A 187 -13.54 -22.34 -30.67
N GLY A 188 -14.40 -21.70 -31.46
CA GLY A 188 -15.76 -22.15 -31.76
C GLY A 188 -16.85 -21.42 -30.96
N ASP A 189 -16.50 -20.72 -29.88
CA ASP A 189 -17.47 -19.94 -29.11
C ASP A 189 -17.88 -18.66 -29.87
N TYR A 190 -19.16 -18.30 -29.70
CA TYR A 190 -19.67 -17.02 -30.16
C TYR A 190 -19.38 -15.92 -29.14
N VAL A 191 -18.65 -14.88 -29.56
CA VAL A 191 -18.34 -13.71 -28.74
C VAL A 191 -19.18 -12.51 -29.19
N SER A 192 -19.52 -11.64 -28.24
CA SER A 192 -20.38 -10.49 -28.48
C SER A 192 -19.80 -9.20 -27.93
N SER A 193 -19.76 -8.17 -28.80
CA SER A 193 -19.38 -6.81 -28.39
C SER A 193 -20.40 -6.18 -27.45
N ASN A 194 -21.69 -6.48 -27.60
CA ASN A 194 -22.76 -5.92 -26.77
C ASN A 194 -22.69 -6.42 -25.32
N MET A 195 -22.30 -7.67 -25.12
CA MET A 195 -22.10 -8.28 -23.81
C MET A 195 -20.70 -8.05 -23.26
N GLN A 196 -19.83 -7.37 -24.00
CA GLN A 196 -18.41 -7.15 -23.65
C GLN A 196 -17.75 -8.47 -23.22
N THR A 197 -17.93 -9.53 -24.06
CA THR A 197 -17.39 -10.85 -23.76
C THR A 197 -15.89 -10.75 -23.50
N LYS A 198 -15.49 -11.11 -22.26
CA LYS A 198 -14.09 -11.16 -21.86
C LYS A 198 -13.45 -12.36 -22.52
N LEU A 199 -12.34 -12.14 -23.21
CA LEU A 199 -11.59 -13.18 -23.90
C LEU A 199 -10.46 -13.72 -23.02
N ILE A 200 -9.66 -12.79 -22.48
CA ILE A 200 -8.48 -13.12 -21.68
C ILE A 200 -8.04 -11.90 -20.86
N SER A 201 -7.22 -12.14 -19.83
CA SER A 201 -6.52 -11.08 -19.11
C SER A 201 -5.04 -11.09 -19.46
N ILE A 202 -4.42 -9.91 -19.53
CA ILE A 202 -2.96 -9.75 -19.68
C ILE A 202 -2.48 -8.93 -18.49
N THR A 203 -1.45 -9.43 -17.82
CA THR A 203 -0.92 -8.83 -16.61
C THR A 203 0.57 -8.53 -16.77
N ASP A 204 0.93 -7.27 -16.61
CA ASP A 204 2.33 -6.83 -16.55
C ASP A 204 2.82 -6.92 -15.11
N ASN A 205 3.74 -7.85 -14.85
CA ASN A 205 4.33 -8.12 -13.54
C ASN A 205 5.78 -7.65 -13.43
N THR A 206 6.32 -6.92 -14.39
CA THR A 206 7.70 -6.39 -14.34
C THR A 206 7.92 -5.43 -13.18
N LYS A 207 6.85 -4.74 -12.79
CA LYS A 207 6.75 -3.96 -11.56
C LYS A 207 5.48 -4.35 -10.83
N VAL A 208 5.51 -4.26 -9.52
CA VAL A 208 4.33 -4.50 -8.69
C VAL A 208 4.07 -3.31 -7.77
N ASN A 209 2.81 -3.10 -7.48
CA ASN A 209 2.33 -2.13 -6.52
C ASN A 209 2.05 -2.85 -5.22
N VAL A 210 2.59 -2.36 -4.12
CA VAL A 210 2.28 -2.87 -2.80
C VAL A 210 1.45 -1.84 -2.06
N GLU A 211 0.20 -2.18 -1.79
CA GLU A 211 -0.73 -1.32 -1.08
C GLU A 211 -0.79 -1.71 0.38
N PHE A 212 -0.67 -0.72 1.25
CA PHE A 212 -0.74 -0.89 2.69
C PHE A 212 -1.48 0.27 3.34
N SER A 213 -1.94 0.05 4.57
CA SER A 213 -2.68 1.05 5.34
C SER A 213 -1.88 1.45 6.57
N MET A 214 -1.51 2.73 6.62
CA MET A 214 -0.82 3.33 7.77
C MET A 214 -1.85 3.94 8.72
N PRO A 215 -1.78 3.73 10.05
CA PRO A 215 -2.61 4.43 11.01
C PRO A 215 -2.50 5.95 10.88
N LEU A 216 -3.61 6.65 11.03
CA LEU A 216 -3.64 8.11 10.92
C LEU A 216 -2.74 8.79 11.97
N SER A 217 -2.59 8.18 13.15
CA SER A 217 -1.66 8.63 14.19
C SER A 217 -0.22 8.67 13.69
N ASP A 218 0.22 7.62 13.01
CA ASP A 218 1.59 7.47 12.51
C ASP A 218 1.85 8.47 11.39
N TYR A 219 0.91 8.58 10.46
CA TYR A 219 0.97 9.60 9.40
C TYR A 219 1.01 11.04 9.97
N THR A 220 0.21 11.30 11.01
CA THR A 220 0.18 12.61 11.67
C THR A 220 1.51 12.91 12.36
N ASN A 221 2.14 11.93 12.98
CA ASN A 221 3.48 12.08 13.57
C ASN A 221 4.52 12.46 12.52
N ILE A 222 4.47 11.86 11.33
CA ILE A 222 5.34 12.23 10.20
C ILE A 222 5.02 13.65 9.72
N LYS A 223 3.76 13.96 9.50
CA LYS A 223 3.32 15.25 8.98
C LYS A 223 3.65 16.42 9.91
N ASN A 224 3.54 16.21 11.23
CA ASN A 224 3.84 17.22 12.26
C ASN A 224 5.34 17.28 12.61
N GLY A 225 6.19 16.46 11.98
CA GLY A 225 7.63 16.47 12.23
C GLY A 225 8.06 15.84 13.55
N VAL A 226 7.16 15.13 14.26
CA VAL A 226 7.50 14.29 15.42
C VAL A 226 8.42 13.17 14.97
N TRP A 227 8.08 12.56 13.84
CA TRP A 227 8.95 11.64 13.12
C TRP A 227 9.47 12.31 11.86
N SER A 228 10.77 12.20 11.62
CA SER A 228 11.40 12.73 10.42
C SER A 228 11.54 11.64 9.36
N ILE A 229 11.33 12.04 8.13
CA ILE A 229 11.62 11.26 6.93
C ILE A 229 12.81 11.89 6.19
N PRO A 230 13.45 11.18 5.24
CA PRO A 230 14.55 11.72 4.45
C PRO A 230 14.18 13.03 3.76
N LYS A 231 15.21 13.85 3.47
CA LYS A 231 15.04 15.13 2.74
C LYS A 231 14.37 14.97 1.37
N SER A 232 14.45 13.78 0.77
CA SER A 232 13.73 13.42 -0.47
C SER A 232 12.21 13.46 -0.34
N GLN A 233 11.68 13.57 0.88
CA GLN A 233 10.24 13.47 1.22
C GLN A 233 9.57 12.16 0.74
N LYS A 234 10.35 11.15 0.36
CA LYS A 234 9.86 9.83 -0.03
C LYS A 234 10.14 8.84 1.08
N ILE A 235 9.13 8.08 1.42
CA ILE A 235 9.23 7.00 2.40
C ILE A 235 9.69 5.76 1.66
N SER A 236 10.84 5.22 2.06
CA SER A 236 11.30 3.91 1.60
C SER A 236 10.67 2.82 2.45
N VAL A 237 10.21 1.78 1.82
CA VAL A 237 9.62 0.63 2.48
C VAL A 237 10.30 -0.66 2.02
N LYS A 238 10.52 -1.56 2.96
CA LYS A 238 11.10 -2.87 2.73
C LYS A 238 10.00 -3.94 2.83
N LEU A 239 10.01 -4.90 1.92
CA LEU A 239 9.16 -6.08 2.02
C LEU A 239 9.78 -7.08 3.00
N ASN A 240 8.98 -7.50 3.99
CA ASN A 240 9.32 -8.59 4.89
C ASN A 240 8.78 -9.89 4.27
N LEU A 241 9.66 -10.59 3.56
CA LEU A 241 9.39 -11.88 2.94
C LEU A 241 9.84 -12.99 3.90
N GLU A 242 9.21 -14.15 3.83
CA GLU A 242 9.57 -15.30 4.67
C GLU A 242 11.04 -15.73 4.50
N ASN A 243 11.59 -15.51 3.32
CA ASN A 243 13.00 -15.73 3.05
C ASN A 243 13.78 -14.42 3.27
N GLU A 244 14.38 -14.25 4.44
CA GLU A 244 15.17 -13.06 4.82
C GLU A 244 16.35 -12.74 3.89
N LYS A 245 16.77 -13.68 3.04
CA LYS A 245 17.85 -13.46 2.06
C LYS A 245 17.45 -12.53 0.91
N ILE A 246 16.15 -12.41 0.64
CA ILE A 246 15.65 -11.56 -0.44
C ILE A 246 15.10 -10.29 0.17
N GLN A 247 15.83 -9.19 -0.01
CA GLN A 247 15.41 -7.86 0.44
C GLN A 247 14.96 -7.05 -0.78
N LYS A 248 13.70 -6.69 -0.81
CA LYS A 248 13.14 -5.78 -1.82
C LYS A 248 12.81 -4.46 -1.15
N ILE A 249 13.36 -3.38 -1.68
CA ILE A 249 13.09 -2.02 -1.21
C ILE A 249 12.31 -1.30 -2.31
N GLY A 250 11.21 -0.68 -1.94
CA GLY A 250 10.36 0.13 -2.79
C GLY A 250 10.22 1.54 -2.24
N GLN A 251 9.70 2.44 -3.06
CA GLN A 251 9.42 3.81 -2.66
C GLN A 251 7.92 4.06 -2.70
N VAL A 252 7.41 4.75 -1.68
CA VAL A 252 6.02 5.22 -1.67
C VAL A 252 5.86 6.26 -2.77
N ASP A 253 4.98 5.97 -3.71
CA ASP A 253 4.65 6.84 -4.86
C ASP A 253 3.26 7.48 -4.72
N PHE A 254 2.41 6.92 -3.86
CA PHE A 254 1.06 7.42 -3.64
C PHE A 254 0.66 7.35 -2.17
N ILE A 255 0.06 8.43 -1.68
CA ILE A 255 -0.56 8.55 -0.36
C ILE A 255 -1.96 9.10 -0.60
N ASP A 256 -2.98 8.39 -0.12
CA ASP A 256 -4.37 8.85 -0.26
C ASP A 256 -4.60 10.15 0.54
N VAL A 257 -5.39 11.04 -0.04
CA VAL A 257 -5.78 12.29 0.62
C VAL A 257 -6.89 12.08 1.64
N ASN A 258 -7.60 10.96 1.55
CA ASN A 258 -8.72 10.61 2.42
C ASN A 258 -8.31 9.47 3.37
N ALA A 259 -8.58 9.66 4.64
CA ALA A 259 -8.48 8.57 5.60
C ALA A 259 -9.73 7.67 5.53
N ASN A 260 -9.54 6.38 5.66
CA ASN A 260 -10.64 5.44 5.83
C ASN A 260 -11.30 5.67 7.19
N LYS A 261 -12.57 6.06 7.18
CA LYS A 261 -13.32 6.43 8.39
C LYS A 261 -13.55 5.25 9.35
N ASN A 262 -13.61 4.03 8.83
CA ASN A 262 -13.90 2.82 9.63
C ASN A 262 -12.65 2.31 10.34
N THR A 263 -11.47 2.46 9.75
CA THR A 263 -10.22 1.93 10.28
C THR A 263 -9.27 3.01 10.80
N ALA A 264 -9.59 4.30 10.59
CA ALA A 264 -8.71 5.44 10.89
C ALA A 264 -7.30 5.27 10.32
N THR A 265 -7.21 4.81 9.06
CA THR A 265 -5.95 4.58 8.35
C THR A 265 -5.90 5.37 7.04
N ILE A 266 -4.70 5.67 6.58
CA ILE A 266 -4.42 6.25 5.27
C ILE A 266 -3.84 5.16 4.37
N LYS A 267 -4.41 5.03 3.18
CA LYS A 267 -3.93 4.09 2.18
C LYS A 267 -2.68 4.66 1.50
N MET A 268 -1.66 3.84 1.41
CA MET A 268 -0.40 4.14 0.74
C MET A 268 -0.09 3.07 -0.28
N ARG A 269 0.66 3.45 -1.31
CA ARG A 269 1.18 2.53 -2.31
C ARG A 269 2.66 2.76 -2.50
N ALA A 270 3.40 1.67 -2.59
CA ALA A 270 4.80 1.68 -2.95
C ALA A 270 5.04 0.81 -4.19
N VAL A 271 5.96 1.23 -5.04
CA VAL A 271 6.34 0.52 -6.27
C VAL A 271 7.61 -0.27 -6.01
N PHE A 272 7.60 -1.53 -6.45
CA PHE A 272 8.73 -2.46 -6.37
C PHE A 272 9.09 -2.99 -7.76
N ASP A 273 10.37 -3.14 -8.01
CA ASP A 273 10.85 -3.88 -9.17
C ASP A 273 10.62 -5.38 -8.96
N ASN A 274 10.13 -6.04 -9.99
CA ASN A 274 9.82 -7.47 -9.99
C ASN A 274 10.28 -8.17 -11.27
N SER A 275 11.37 -7.70 -11.85
CA SER A 275 11.97 -8.28 -13.05
C SER A 275 12.35 -9.76 -12.89
N ASP A 276 12.57 -10.20 -11.64
CA ASP A 276 12.80 -11.61 -11.27
C ASP A 276 11.51 -12.41 -11.05
N SER A 277 10.33 -11.81 -11.21
CA SER A 277 9.00 -12.43 -11.03
C SER A 277 8.78 -13.09 -9.65
N TYR A 278 9.55 -12.70 -8.64
CA TYR A 278 9.46 -13.28 -7.30
C TYR A 278 8.19 -12.83 -6.55
N LEU A 279 7.75 -11.61 -6.77
CA LEU A 279 6.57 -11.04 -6.13
C LEU A 279 5.31 -11.41 -6.92
N ILE A 280 4.43 -12.19 -6.29
CA ILE A 280 3.20 -12.68 -6.93
C ILE A 280 2.05 -11.73 -6.58
N PRO A 281 1.41 -11.07 -7.56
CA PRO A 281 0.22 -10.27 -7.32
C PRO A 281 -0.91 -11.09 -6.66
N GLY A 282 -1.62 -10.46 -5.72
CA GLY A 282 -2.63 -11.12 -4.90
C GLY A 282 -2.13 -11.60 -3.54
N SER A 283 -0.80 -11.74 -3.36
CA SER A 283 -0.21 -12.19 -2.11
C SER A 283 -0.29 -11.12 -1.02
N PHE A 284 -0.45 -11.58 0.24
CA PHE A 284 -0.33 -10.75 1.43
C PHE A 284 1.10 -10.78 1.95
N VAL A 285 1.62 -9.62 2.27
CA VAL A 285 2.98 -9.42 2.79
C VAL A 285 2.97 -8.40 3.92
N ARG A 286 4.11 -8.17 4.53
CA ARG A 286 4.30 -7.05 5.45
C ARG A 286 5.34 -6.10 4.89
N VAL A 287 5.10 -4.81 5.04
CA VAL A 287 6.09 -3.77 4.74
C VAL A 287 6.60 -3.14 6.01
N SER A 288 7.89 -2.84 6.07
CA SER A 288 8.49 -2.03 7.14
C SER A 288 9.03 -0.73 6.57
N THR A 289 8.88 0.36 7.30
CA THR A 289 9.51 1.63 6.94
C THR A 289 11.00 1.58 7.24
N GLU A 290 11.85 2.09 6.34
CA GLU A 290 13.31 2.05 6.51
C GLU A 290 13.88 3.38 7.03
N ASP A 291 13.29 4.50 6.66
CA ASP A 291 13.90 5.83 6.82
C ASP A 291 13.11 6.74 7.78
N VAL A 292 12.21 6.19 8.58
CA VAL A 292 11.47 6.98 9.57
C VAL A 292 12.29 7.05 10.85
N MET A 293 12.57 8.26 11.33
CA MET A 293 13.38 8.49 12.53
C MET A 293 12.59 9.32 13.55
N GLU A 294 12.62 8.91 14.79
CA GLU A 294 12.19 9.75 15.92
C GLU A 294 13.39 10.50 16.48
N LYS A 295 13.30 11.83 16.52
CA LYS A 295 14.41 12.70 16.85
C LYS A 295 14.47 13.00 18.36
N ASN A 296 15.70 13.17 18.83
CA ASN A 296 15.97 13.72 20.17
C ASN A 296 15.30 12.92 21.30
N ILE A 297 15.31 11.58 21.21
CA ILE A 297 14.66 10.72 22.19
C ILE A 297 15.62 10.17 23.23
N ILE A 298 15.06 9.88 24.40
CA ILE A 298 15.73 9.19 25.51
C ILE A 298 15.22 7.77 25.55
N THR A 299 16.12 6.81 25.77
CA THR A 299 15.76 5.41 25.95
C THR A 299 16.17 4.90 27.33
N ILE A 300 15.32 4.06 27.93
CA ILE A 300 15.62 3.39 29.19
C ILE A 300 15.32 1.89 29.08
N PRO A 301 16.01 1.02 29.88
CA PRO A 301 15.70 -0.40 29.91
C PRO A 301 14.25 -0.67 30.31
N GLN A 302 13.56 -1.60 29.65
CA GLN A 302 12.18 -1.99 29.98
C GLN A 302 12.05 -2.40 31.47
N LYS A 303 13.04 -3.11 32.00
CA LYS A 303 13.08 -3.54 33.40
C LYS A 303 13.11 -2.39 34.43
N ALA A 304 13.42 -1.16 34.02
CA ALA A 304 13.39 0.02 34.88
C ALA A 304 11.99 0.63 35.04
N VAL A 305 11.06 0.24 34.19
CA VAL A 305 9.72 0.81 34.14
C VAL A 305 8.76 0.01 35.01
N LEU A 306 8.13 0.68 35.95
CA LEU A 306 7.17 0.10 36.89
C LEU A 306 5.77 0.63 36.58
N GLN A 307 4.80 -0.25 36.66
CA GLN A 307 3.39 0.12 36.54
C GLN A 307 2.74 0.11 37.92
N ASN A 308 2.05 1.17 38.26
CA ASN A 308 1.26 1.28 39.49
C ASN A 308 -0.16 1.81 39.13
N PRO A 309 -1.13 1.80 40.05
CA PRO A 309 -2.48 2.28 39.83
C PRO A 309 -2.56 3.77 39.38
N LEU A 310 -1.52 4.55 39.66
CA LEU A 310 -1.46 5.98 39.29
C LEU A 310 -0.75 6.21 37.95
N GLY A 311 -0.23 5.16 37.30
CA GLY A 311 0.42 5.22 36.00
C GLY A 311 1.79 4.57 35.93
N THR A 312 2.51 4.86 34.88
CA THR A 312 3.86 4.33 34.64
C THR A 312 4.91 5.24 35.28
N ILE A 313 5.81 4.63 36.10
CA ILE A 313 6.83 5.36 36.86
C ILE A 313 8.19 4.71 36.66
N VAL A 314 9.24 5.46 36.98
CA VAL A 314 10.60 4.98 37.20
C VAL A 314 11.11 5.48 38.54
N PHE A 315 12.00 4.71 39.15
CA PHE A 315 12.76 5.16 40.34
C PHE A 315 14.09 5.74 39.88
N ILE A 316 14.41 6.92 40.38
CA ILE A 316 15.71 7.56 40.14
C ILE A 316 16.46 7.69 41.46
N GLU A 317 17.78 7.55 41.42
CA GLU A 317 18.65 7.89 42.52
C GLU A 317 19.05 9.35 42.40
N GLN A 318 18.76 10.13 43.44
CA GLN A 318 19.10 11.53 43.57
C GLN A 318 19.70 11.78 44.95
N GLU A 319 20.98 12.16 45.01
CA GLU A 319 21.73 12.43 46.25
C GLU A 319 21.67 11.28 47.27
N GLY A 320 21.76 10.03 46.79
CA GLY A 320 21.70 8.84 47.65
C GLY A 320 20.29 8.44 48.08
N MET A 321 19.25 9.12 47.64
CA MET A 321 17.85 8.81 47.96
C MET A 321 17.07 8.39 46.72
N VAL A 322 16.01 7.63 46.94
CA VAL A 322 15.10 7.16 45.87
C VAL A 322 14.00 8.18 45.65
N ALA A 323 13.92 8.73 44.43
CA ALA A 323 12.82 9.57 44.00
C ALA A 323 11.98 8.86 42.92
N VAL A 324 10.70 9.20 42.86
CA VAL A 324 9.76 8.69 41.83
C VAL A 324 9.59 9.70 40.74
N ARG A 325 9.67 9.24 39.47
CA ARG A 325 9.37 10.07 38.29
C ARG A 325 8.28 9.40 37.47
N PRO A 326 7.13 10.07 37.22
CA PRO A 326 6.16 9.60 36.27
C PRO A 326 6.74 9.72 34.87
N VAL A 327 6.58 8.68 34.06
CA VAL A 327 7.07 8.63 32.69
C VAL A 327 5.94 8.23 31.73
N LYS A 328 5.97 8.76 30.51
CA LYS A 328 5.11 8.28 29.43
C LYS A 328 5.98 7.51 28.46
N VAL A 329 5.80 6.18 28.46
CA VAL A 329 6.50 5.30 27.51
C VAL A 329 5.87 5.43 26.12
N GLY A 330 6.72 5.46 25.10
CA GLY A 330 6.36 5.41 23.69
C GLY A 330 6.61 4.02 23.11
N ASN A 331 7.15 3.98 21.91
CA ASN A 331 7.46 2.75 21.19
C ASN A 331 8.54 1.93 21.91
N GLU A 332 8.50 0.63 21.68
CA GLU A 332 9.55 -0.30 22.12
C GLU A 332 10.62 -0.42 21.04
N SER A 333 11.87 -0.42 21.44
CA SER A 333 13.01 -0.70 20.57
C SER A 333 13.94 -1.70 21.23
N LYS A 334 13.91 -2.95 20.78
CA LYS A 334 14.62 -4.08 21.41
C LYS A 334 14.20 -4.23 22.88
N GLU A 335 15.14 -4.08 23.81
CA GLU A 335 14.92 -4.16 25.28
C GLU A 335 14.76 -2.77 25.95
N LEU A 336 14.57 -1.73 25.14
CA LEU A 336 14.48 -0.35 25.61
C LEU A 336 13.08 0.22 25.32
N TYR A 337 12.59 1.05 26.24
CA TYR A 337 11.45 1.92 26.01
C TYR A 337 11.92 3.31 25.56
N VAL A 338 11.24 3.84 24.55
CA VAL A 338 11.36 5.24 24.15
C VAL A 338 10.54 6.09 25.11
N LEU A 339 11.15 7.12 25.67
CA LEU A 339 10.46 8.07 26.54
C LEU A 339 10.10 9.34 25.78
N LYS A 340 8.90 9.83 26.02
CA LYS A 340 8.51 11.17 25.57
C LYS A 340 9.35 12.23 26.27
N PRO A 341 9.73 13.31 25.57
CA PRO A 341 10.55 14.38 26.13
C PRO A 341 9.97 14.98 27.41
N GLY A 342 10.83 15.33 28.34
CA GLY A 342 10.49 16.07 29.58
C GLY A 342 10.39 15.24 30.86
N ALA A 343 10.31 13.91 30.79
CA ALA A 343 10.20 13.06 31.98
C ALA A 343 11.55 12.84 32.69
N LEU A 344 12.60 12.59 31.91
CA LEU A 344 13.98 12.38 32.39
C LEU A 344 14.93 13.29 31.59
N LYS A 345 16.08 13.59 32.20
CA LYS A 345 17.17 14.33 31.57
C LYS A 345 18.38 13.42 31.37
N SER A 346 19.24 13.75 30.42
CA SER A 346 20.54 13.09 30.31
C SER A 346 21.32 13.22 31.59
N GLY A 347 21.92 12.11 32.04
CA GLY A 347 22.62 12.02 33.31
C GLY A 347 21.76 11.57 34.49
N ASP A 348 20.43 11.54 34.37
CA ASP A 348 19.57 11.00 35.44
C ASP A 348 19.93 9.52 35.70
N ARG A 349 19.90 9.14 36.96
CA ARG A 349 20.36 7.83 37.44
C ARG A 349 19.14 6.96 37.72
N VAL A 350 18.74 6.13 36.79
CA VAL A 350 17.53 5.29 36.85
C VAL A 350 17.86 3.95 37.50
N ILE A 351 17.09 3.55 38.51
CA ILE A 351 17.21 2.26 39.20
C ILE A 351 16.58 1.17 38.31
N VAL A 352 17.31 0.05 38.15
CA VAL A 352 16.89 -1.01 37.20
C VAL A 352 16.64 -2.37 37.84
N ASN A 353 16.82 -2.49 39.16
CA ASN A 353 16.58 -3.73 39.91
C ASN A 353 16.22 -3.48 41.38
N ASN A 354 15.97 -4.56 42.12
CA ASN A 354 15.76 -4.61 43.59
C ASN A 354 14.57 -3.76 44.11
N PHE A 355 13.54 -3.58 43.31
CA PHE A 355 12.37 -2.73 43.59
C PHE A 355 11.58 -3.10 44.84
N PHE A 356 11.68 -4.34 45.32
CA PHE A 356 11.05 -4.78 46.58
C PHE A 356 11.67 -4.14 47.83
N ARG A 357 12.99 -3.88 47.81
CA ARG A 357 13.74 -3.31 48.90
C ARG A 357 13.94 -1.81 48.79
N VAL A 358 13.99 -1.32 47.56
CA VAL A 358 14.14 0.10 47.21
C VAL A 358 12.78 0.77 47.28
N LYS A 359 12.57 1.63 48.27
CA LYS A 359 11.30 2.35 48.44
C LYS A 359 11.52 3.85 48.28
N PRO A 360 10.56 4.59 47.71
CA PRO A 360 10.61 6.04 47.57
C PRO A 360 10.90 6.73 48.90
N GLY A 361 11.81 7.72 48.93
CA GLY A 361 12.23 8.45 50.09
C GLY A 361 13.30 7.76 50.95
N ASN A 362 13.67 6.52 50.66
CA ASN A 362 14.70 5.79 51.41
C ASN A 362 16.09 5.98 50.79
N LYS A 363 17.13 5.81 51.58
CA LYS A 363 18.51 5.78 51.07
C LYS A 363 18.75 4.53 50.27
N VAL A 364 19.51 4.66 49.17
CA VAL A 364 19.95 3.58 48.29
C VAL A 364 21.44 3.67 48.05
N THR A 365 22.11 2.51 48.01
CA THR A 365 23.53 2.42 47.65
C THR A 365 23.65 1.86 46.23
N VAL A 366 24.49 2.47 45.42
CA VAL A 366 24.77 2.00 44.05
C VAL A 366 25.62 0.75 44.10
N ASP A 367 25.17 -0.33 43.49
CA ASP A 367 25.93 -1.58 43.33
C ASP A 367 26.70 -1.58 42.01
N LYS A 368 26.04 -1.40 40.89
CA LYS A 368 26.63 -1.33 39.57
C LYS A 368 26.04 -0.23 38.76
N ILE A 369 26.84 0.34 37.85
CA ILE A 369 26.37 1.23 36.80
C ILE A 369 26.30 0.43 35.48
N ILE A 370 25.12 0.34 34.92
CA ILE A 370 24.85 -0.38 33.68
C ILE A 370 24.80 0.65 32.58
N ASN A 371 25.88 0.78 31.82
CA ASN A 371 25.91 1.53 30.56
C ASN A 371 25.97 0.52 29.41
N LYS A 372 25.05 0.59 28.50
CA LYS A 372 25.15 -0.09 27.21
C LYS A 372 25.05 0.91 26.08
#